data_deb98bb8dc620ea5be78d611922d7b8b
#
_entry.id   deb98bb8dc620ea5be78d611922d7b8b
#
_cell.length_a   1.000
_cell.length_b   1.000
_cell.length_c   1.000
_cell.angle_alpha   90.00
_cell.angle_beta   90.00
_cell.angle_gamma   90.00
#
_symmetry.space_group_name_H-M   'P 1'
#
loop_
_entity.id
_entity.type
_entity.pdbx_description
1 polymer ?
#
loop_
_entity_poly.entity_id
_entity_poly.type
_entity_poly.pdbx_seq_one_letter_code
_entity_poly.pdbx_strand_id
1 'polypeptide(L)'
;MGGDISRPAVANVHVLSDFRLRVEFDNGETRIFDAKPLLQGPWLGMLKNFGFFDCAFPNGRTVEWLEGQTIEPDVLYDESVAIAED
;
A
#
# COMPACT_ATOMS: atom_id res chain seq x y z
N MET A 1 -26.86 9.46 3.21
CA MET A 1 -26.20 9.05 3.46
C MET A 1 -25.10 9.37 3.24
N GLY A 2 -24.60 9.55 3.75
CA GLY A 2 -23.49 9.87 3.78
C GLY A 2 -22.66 9.51 2.81
N GLY A 3 -22.46 9.47 2.12
CA GLY A 3 -21.56 9.18 1.15
C GLY A 3 -20.21 8.83 1.60
N ASP A 4 -20.08 8.47 2.77
CA ASP A 4 -18.78 8.12 3.26
C ASP A 4 -18.40 6.76 2.70
N ILE A 5 -17.47 6.74 1.77
CA ILE A 5 -17.05 5.51 1.12
C ILE A 5 -15.77 5.05 1.79
N SER A 6 -15.90 4.04 2.63
CA SER A 6 -14.74 3.44 3.26
C SER A 6 -13.98 2.62 2.25
N ARG A 7 -12.67 2.69 2.31
CA ARG A 7 -11.85 1.78 1.53
C ARG A 7 -11.79 0.44 2.25
N PRO A 8 -11.62 -0.65 1.50
CA PRO A 8 -11.52 -1.96 2.14
C PRO A 8 -10.25 -2.07 2.97
N ALA A 9 -10.24 -3.00 3.89
CA ALA A 9 -9.07 -3.25 4.70
C ALA A 9 -8.06 -4.09 3.91
N VAL A 10 -6.80 -3.95 4.29
CA VAL A 10 -5.72 -4.72 3.68
C VAL A 10 -5.66 -6.07 4.36
N ALA A 11 -5.88 -7.14 3.60
CA ALA A 11 -5.79 -8.49 4.12
C ALA A 11 -4.36 -9.01 4.06
N ASN A 12 -3.63 -8.61 3.03
CA ASN A 12 -2.26 -9.09 2.86
C ASN A 12 -1.49 -8.13 1.98
N VAL A 13 -0.17 -8.10 2.13
CA VAL A 13 0.67 -7.29 1.27
C VAL A 13 1.91 -8.10 0.91
N HIS A 14 2.30 -8.03 -0.36
CA HIS A 14 3.51 -8.65 -0.86
C HIS A 14 4.35 -7.58 -1.52
N VAL A 15 5.59 -7.46 -1.09
CA VAL A 15 6.51 -6.47 -1.65
C VAL A 15 7.08 -7.03 -2.95
N LEU A 16 6.99 -6.23 -4.00
CA LEU A 16 7.50 -6.60 -5.31
C LEU A 16 8.76 -5.79 -5.59
N SER A 17 9.50 -6.22 -6.61
CA SER A 17 10.66 -5.46 -7.05
C SER A 17 10.22 -4.09 -7.53
N ASP A 18 11.16 -3.18 -7.62
CA ASP A 18 10.90 -1.85 -8.18
C ASP A 18 9.94 -1.03 -7.32
N PHE A 19 9.95 -1.28 -6.01
CA PHE A 19 9.18 -0.50 -5.02
C PHE A 19 7.68 -0.49 -5.33
N ARG A 20 7.14 -1.65 -5.68
CA ARG A 20 5.72 -1.83 -5.86
C ARG A 20 5.19 -2.80 -4.82
N LEU A 21 3.91 -2.64 -4.51
CA LEU A 21 3.24 -3.50 -3.53
C LEU A 21 2.08 -4.19 -4.20
N ARG A 22 1.96 -5.49 -4.00
CA ARG A 22 0.78 -6.22 -4.37
C ARG A 22 -0.08 -6.32 -3.13
N VAL A 23 -1.24 -5.70 -3.15
CA VAL A 23 -2.09 -5.57 -1.97
C VAL A 23 -3.36 -6.35 -2.20
N GLU A 24 -3.67 -7.25 -1.28
CA GLU A 24 -4.91 -8.00 -1.30
C GLU A 24 -5.85 -7.39 -0.27
N PHE A 25 -6.99 -6.94 -0.73
CA PHE A 25 -7.98 -6.28 0.13
C PHE A 25 -9.05 -7.28 0.56
N ASP A 26 -9.69 -6.98 1.67
CA ASP A 26 -10.67 -7.91 2.24
C ASP A 26 -11.98 -7.98 1.45
N ASN A 27 -12.14 -7.13 0.43
CA ASN A 27 -13.27 -7.23 -0.48
C ASN A 27 -12.99 -8.15 -1.66
N GLY A 28 -11.85 -8.85 -1.64
CA GLY A 28 -11.49 -9.78 -2.70
C GLY A 28 -10.66 -9.19 -3.82
N GLU A 29 -10.42 -7.89 -3.81
CA GLU A 29 -9.62 -7.27 -4.86
C GLU A 29 -8.13 -7.44 -4.59
N THR A 30 -7.38 -7.60 -5.65
CA THR A 30 -5.92 -7.53 -5.62
C THR A 30 -5.50 -6.37 -6.50
N ARG A 31 -4.65 -5.51 -5.96
CA ARG A 31 -4.24 -4.31 -6.67
C ARG A 31 -2.74 -4.14 -6.53
N ILE A 32 -2.15 -3.48 -7.51
CA ILE A 32 -0.71 -3.16 -7.50
C ILE A 32 -0.55 -1.67 -7.25
N PHE A 33 0.21 -1.34 -6.24
CA PHE A 33 0.48 0.04 -5.88
C PHE A 33 1.95 0.37 -6.16
N ASP A 34 2.18 1.43 -6.92
CA ASP A 34 3.54 1.89 -7.20
C ASP A 34 3.92 2.93 -6.16
N ALA A 35 4.83 2.59 -5.28
CA ALA A 35 5.21 3.49 -4.20
C ALA A 35 6.30 4.48 -4.59
N LYS A 36 6.88 4.35 -5.79
CA LYS A 36 8.00 5.21 -6.16
C LYS A 36 7.71 6.70 -6.03
N PRO A 37 6.55 7.20 -6.44
CA PRO A 37 6.31 8.64 -6.29
C PRO A 37 6.33 9.12 -4.85
N LEU A 38 5.98 8.26 -3.89
CA LEU A 38 5.93 8.64 -2.49
C LEU A 38 7.30 8.68 -1.84
N LEU A 39 8.28 8.02 -2.44
CA LEU A 39 9.60 7.89 -1.82
C LEU A 39 10.43 9.15 -1.94
N GLN A 40 9.92 10.15 -2.60
CA GLN A 40 10.65 11.40 -2.77
C GLN A 40 10.42 12.37 -1.63
N GLY A 41 9.46 12.09 -0.76
CA GLY A 41 9.19 12.96 0.37
C GLY A 41 10.10 12.65 1.54
N PRO A 42 10.21 13.59 2.48
CA PRO A 42 11.12 13.38 3.62
C PRO A 42 10.66 12.25 4.55
N TRP A 43 9.36 12.05 4.69
CA TRP A 43 8.86 11.06 5.63
C TRP A 43 9.04 9.64 5.11
N LEU A 44 8.81 9.44 3.82
CA LEU A 44 8.90 8.11 3.23
C LEU A 44 10.22 7.88 2.50
N GLY A 45 11.09 8.89 2.48
CA GLY A 45 12.33 8.78 1.71
C GLY A 45 13.24 7.66 2.20
N MET A 46 13.19 7.31 3.48
CA MET A 46 14.04 6.23 3.98
C MET A 46 13.65 4.89 3.40
N LEU A 47 12.45 4.77 2.85
CA LEU A 47 12.01 3.54 2.21
C LEU A 47 12.68 3.31 0.86
N LYS A 48 13.47 4.26 0.38
CA LYS A 48 14.30 4.02 -0.80
C LYS A 48 15.29 2.90 -0.57
N ASN A 49 15.62 2.63 0.70
CA ASN A 49 16.41 1.44 1.02
C ASN A 49 15.46 0.26 0.93
N PHE A 50 15.68 -0.61 -0.05
CA PHE A 50 14.75 -1.71 -0.28
C PHE A 50 14.65 -2.64 0.91
N GLY A 51 15.70 -2.75 1.71
CA GLY A 51 15.64 -3.56 2.92
C GLY A 51 14.57 -3.07 3.89
N PHE A 52 14.39 -1.76 4.00
CA PHE A 52 13.31 -1.20 4.80
C PHE A 52 11.96 -1.37 4.09
N PHE A 53 11.95 -1.10 2.79
CA PHE A 53 10.71 -1.19 2.03
C PHE A 53 10.13 -2.61 2.09
N ASP A 54 10.99 -3.60 2.11
CA ASP A 54 10.59 -5.01 2.11
C ASP A 54 9.91 -5.41 3.41
N CYS A 55 9.89 -4.56 4.41
CA CYS A 55 9.30 -4.87 5.71
C CYS A 55 7.86 -4.40 5.86
N ALA A 56 7.20 -4.02 4.77
CA ALA A 56 5.83 -3.55 4.83
C ALA A 56 4.89 -4.62 5.40
N PHE A 57 3.93 -4.20 6.20
CA PHE A 57 2.95 -5.11 6.75
C PHE A 57 1.58 -4.44 6.79
N PRO A 58 0.49 -5.24 6.78
CA PRO A 58 -0.85 -4.66 6.79
C PRO A 58 -1.16 -3.98 8.12
N ASN A 59 -1.86 -2.87 8.04
CA ASN A 59 -2.37 -2.19 9.22
C ASN A 59 -3.71 -1.55 8.88
N GLY A 60 -4.81 -2.25 9.21
CA GLY A 60 -6.14 -1.76 8.91
C GLY A 60 -6.35 -1.58 7.43
N ARG A 61 -6.59 -0.36 6.99
CA ARG A 61 -6.87 -0.07 5.58
C ARG A 61 -5.63 0.34 4.81
N THR A 62 -4.47 0.21 5.41
CA THR A 62 -3.24 0.60 4.74
C THR A 62 -2.12 -0.36 5.08
N VAL A 63 -0.92 0.01 4.68
CA VAL A 63 0.28 -0.73 5.04
C VAL A 63 1.16 0.18 5.86
N GLU A 64 1.99 -0.43 6.67
CA GLU A 64 2.88 0.29 7.57
C GLU A 64 4.27 -0.31 7.50
N TRP A 65 5.27 0.50 7.79
CA TRP A 65 6.66 0.07 7.86
C TRP A 65 7.17 0.25 9.28
N LEU A 66 8.38 -0.25 9.53
CA LEU A 66 8.90 -0.41 10.89
C LEU A 66 9.02 0.88 11.68
N GLU A 67 9.22 2.00 11.01
CA GLU A 67 9.38 3.29 11.69
C GLU A 67 8.06 4.04 11.82
N GLY A 68 6.95 3.39 11.55
CA GLY A 68 5.65 4.02 11.67
C GLY A 68 5.16 4.69 10.39
N GLN A 69 5.90 4.59 9.30
CA GLN A 69 5.45 5.16 8.05
C GLN A 69 4.22 4.42 7.55
N THR A 70 3.24 5.16 7.08
CA THR A 70 2.04 4.60 6.49
C THR A 70 1.72 5.36 5.22
N ILE A 71 0.84 4.78 4.41
CA ILE A 71 0.29 5.44 3.24
C ILE A 71 -1.15 5.79 3.58
N GLU A 72 -1.62 6.95 3.14
CA GLU A 72 -3.03 7.27 3.33
C GLU A 72 -3.88 6.18 2.69
N PRO A 73 -4.88 5.66 3.39
CA PRO A 73 -5.69 4.58 2.81
C PRO A 73 -6.32 4.92 1.47
N ASP A 74 -6.76 6.18 1.30
CA ASP A 74 -7.31 6.63 0.03
C ASP A 74 -6.28 6.52 -1.07
N VAL A 75 -5.05 6.95 -0.79
CA VAL A 75 -3.99 6.92 -1.78
C VAL A 75 -3.65 5.49 -2.14
N LEU A 76 -3.54 4.63 -1.13
CA LEU A 76 -3.18 3.23 -1.39
C LEU A 76 -4.20 2.56 -2.30
N TYR A 77 -5.47 2.77 -2.03
CA TYR A 77 -6.50 2.11 -2.80
C TYR A 77 -6.71 2.80 -4.16
N ASP A 78 -6.88 4.12 -4.15
CA ASP A 78 -7.29 4.83 -5.35
C ASP A 78 -6.18 4.93 -6.38
N GLU A 79 -4.92 4.99 -5.93
CA GLU A 79 -3.79 5.09 -6.84
C GLU A 79 -3.25 3.73 -7.29
N SER A 80 -3.80 2.66 -6.74
CA SER A 80 -3.38 1.33 -7.16
C SER A 80 -4.21 0.88 -8.35
N VAL A 81 -3.72 -0.14 -9.04
CA VAL A 81 -4.36 -0.65 -10.24
C VAL A 81 -4.85 -2.06 -9.97
N ALA A 82 -6.13 -2.29 -10.15
CA ALA A 82 -6.70 -3.61 -9.94
C ALA A 82 -6.16 -4.59 -10.99
N ILE A 83 -5.86 -5.80 -10.56
CA ILE A 83 -5.41 -6.84 -11.48
C ILE A 83 -6.37 -8.00 -11.43
N ALA A 84 -6.48 -8.69 -12.56
CA ALA A 84 -7.30 -9.88 -12.64
C ALA A 84 -6.51 -11.05 -12.07
N GLU A 85 -7.15 -11.79 -11.19
CA GLU A 85 -6.55 -12.98 -10.62
C GLU A 85 -7.29 -14.17 -11.18
N ASP A 86 -6.61 -15.02 -11.89
CA ASP A 86 -7.25 -16.22 -12.44
C ASP A 86 -7.05 -17.40 -11.54
#